data_5287b273c6ddcc2da3f9df3b2975099a
#
_entry.id   5287b273c6ddcc2da3f9df3b2975099a
#
_cell.length_a   1.000
_cell.length_b   1.000
_cell.length_c   1.000
_cell.angle_alpha   90.00
_cell.angle_beta   90.00
_cell.angle_gamma   90.00
#
_symmetry.space_group_name_H-M   'P 1'
#
loop_
_entity.id
_entity.type
_entity.pdbx_description
1 polymer ?
#
loop_
_entity_poly.entity_id
_entity_poly.type
_entity_poly.pdbx_seq_one_letter_code
_entity_poly.pdbx_strand_id
1 'polypeptide(L)'
;MTKVLITDPIDQTGIDILSQVAQVDQKIGISDSELASIIKDYDALMIRSGTQVTEEIINSSSKLRIIGRAGVGVDNVDVKDATQRGVLVVNSPGGNTIAAAEHTIAMMLALSRHIPIANSSTLLGKWERKKFVGNELYKKKLGVVGLGKIGAHVAKVANALGMEVCGYDPFVSTERAQQIQVKLSDLEDVFQQSDYVTLHLPRTPETENLVNIDVLKSMKSSAKLINCARGGLIDEEALAQALNQSLIAGAAIDVFSKEPLESNSPLLKVEKNLILTPHLGASTREAQENVAVDVAEQIRDVLLGLSARTAVNIPGLSPDIMDSLKPHLQLAETMGLLISQLSGGQIQKLEVKLQGEFVQHPSQPLIIASLKGLNKYKLNYLN
;
A
#
# COMPACT_ATOMS: atom_id res chain seq x y z
N MET A 1 7.80 -27.35 -15.89
CA MET A 1 7.05 -26.23 -16.46
C MET A 1 6.69 -25.31 -15.31
N THR A 2 6.96 -24.02 -15.41
CA THR A 2 6.68 -23.04 -14.38
C THR A 2 5.18 -22.87 -14.21
N LYS A 3 4.70 -22.78 -12.98
CA LYS A 3 3.26 -22.66 -12.66
C LYS A 3 2.97 -21.44 -11.81
N VAL A 4 1.93 -20.73 -12.18
CA VAL A 4 1.40 -19.57 -11.44
C VAL A 4 -0.01 -19.87 -10.95
N LEU A 5 -0.27 -19.65 -9.67
CA LEU A 5 -1.61 -19.72 -9.08
C LEU A 5 -2.20 -18.31 -8.91
N ILE A 6 -3.45 -18.15 -9.28
CA ILE A 6 -4.23 -16.93 -9.05
C ILE A 6 -5.44 -17.29 -8.19
N THR A 7 -5.60 -16.62 -7.04
CA THR A 7 -6.66 -16.93 -6.06
C THR A 7 -7.69 -15.82 -5.87
N ASP A 8 -7.42 -14.64 -6.43
CA ASP A 8 -8.36 -13.51 -6.46
C ASP A 8 -8.72 -13.12 -7.90
N PRO A 9 -9.84 -12.46 -8.16
CA PRO A 9 -10.16 -11.93 -9.48
C PRO A 9 -9.10 -10.92 -9.96
N ILE A 10 -8.43 -11.25 -11.07
CA ILE A 10 -7.39 -10.44 -11.72
C ILE A 10 -7.86 -10.09 -13.12
N ASP A 11 -7.53 -8.88 -13.57
CA ASP A 11 -7.81 -8.45 -14.94
C ASP A 11 -7.15 -9.37 -15.96
N GLN A 12 -7.87 -9.66 -17.06
CA GLN A 12 -7.44 -10.61 -18.09
C GLN A 12 -6.08 -10.25 -18.71
N THR A 13 -5.78 -8.95 -18.82
CA THR A 13 -4.51 -8.46 -19.36
C THR A 13 -3.31 -8.98 -18.54
N GLY A 14 -3.44 -9.02 -17.20
CA GLY A 14 -2.39 -9.60 -16.33
C GLY A 14 -2.27 -11.11 -16.49
N ILE A 15 -3.39 -11.82 -16.67
CA ILE A 15 -3.38 -13.27 -16.91
C ILE A 15 -2.70 -13.60 -18.25
N ASP A 16 -2.99 -12.82 -19.28
CA ASP A 16 -2.39 -13.02 -20.62
C ASP A 16 -0.87 -12.81 -20.59
N ILE A 17 -0.36 -11.85 -19.82
CA ILE A 17 1.08 -11.65 -19.62
C ILE A 17 1.73 -12.88 -18.99
N LEU A 18 1.13 -13.45 -17.94
CA LEU A 18 1.66 -14.60 -17.23
C LEU A 18 1.60 -15.88 -18.09
N SER A 19 0.55 -16.03 -18.87
CA SER A 19 0.33 -17.19 -19.74
C SER A 19 1.37 -17.33 -20.87
N GLN A 20 2.11 -16.25 -21.16
CA GLN A 20 3.23 -16.31 -22.14
C GLN A 20 4.45 -17.07 -21.61
N VAL A 21 4.62 -17.19 -20.28
CA VAL A 21 5.83 -17.72 -19.66
C VAL A 21 5.57 -18.88 -18.69
N ALA A 22 4.32 -19.12 -18.31
CA ALA A 22 3.95 -20.12 -17.31
C ALA A 22 2.58 -20.74 -17.60
N GLN A 23 2.32 -21.91 -17.00
CA GLN A 23 0.95 -22.41 -16.86
C GLN A 23 0.26 -21.62 -15.75
N VAL A 24 -0.89 -21.03 -16.05
CA VAL A 24 -1.67 -20.23 -15.11
C VAL A 24 -2.93 -20.98 -14.69
N ASP A 25 -3.03 -21.27 -13.41
CA ASP A 25 -4.22 -21.89 -12.81
C ASP A 25 -4.97 -20.84 -12.00
N GLN A 26 -6.27 -20.69 -12.26
CA GLN A 26 -7.14 -19.78 -11.52
C GLN A 26 -8.02 -20.57 -10.57
N LYS A 27 -7.91 -20.30 -9.27
CA LYS A 27 -8.73 -20.92 -8.21
C LYS A 27 -9.27 -19.81 -7.29
N ILE A 28 -10.26 -19.11 -7.79
CA ILE A 28 -10.80 -17.93 -7.13
C ILE A 28 -11.61 -18.33 -5.89
N GLY A 29 -11.29 -17.69 -4.76
CA GLY A 29 -12.03 -17.85 -3.50
C GLY A 29 -11.81 -19.18 -2.81
N ILE A 30 -10.69 -19.86 -3.06
CA ILE A 30 -10.33 -21.07 -2.31
C ILE A 30 -10.07 -20.75 -0.83
N SER A 31 -10.30 -21.73 0.03
CA SER A 31 -10.00 -21.61 1.46
C SER A 31 -8.49 -21.62 1.73
N ASP A 32 -8.09 -21.06 2.88
CA ASP A 32 -6.68 -21.04 3.31
C ASP A 32 -6.11 -22.46 3.42
N SER A 33 -6.90 -23.43 3.91
CA SER A 33 -6.51 -24.83 4.01
C SER A 33 -6.32 -25.49 2.64
N GLU A 34 -7.15 -25.18 1.66
CA GLU A 34 -6.98 -25.66 0.29
C GLU A 34 -5.75 -25.01 -0.35
N LEU A 35 -5.56 -23.70 -0.17
CA LEU A 35 -4.38 -22.99 -0.66
C LEU A 35 -3.09 -23.60 -0.10
N ALA A 36 -3.02 -23.84 1.22
CA ALA A 36 -1.87 -24.49 1.86
C ALA A 36 -1.58 -25.87 1.29
N SER A 37 -2.61 -26.64 0.93
CA SER A 37 -2.43 -27.99 0.38
C SER A 37 -1.85 -28.03 -1.02
N ILE A 38 -2.13 -27.03 -1.86
CA ILE A 38 -1.76 -27.01 -3.29
C ILE A 38 -0.58 -26.10 -3.62
N ILE A 39 -0.26 -25.10 -2.78
CA ILE A 39 0.75 -24.08 -3.08
C ILE A 39 2.14 -24.66 -3.35
N LYS A 40 2.45 -25.84 -2.83
CA LYS A 40 3.70 -26.59 -3.06
C LYS A 40 3.98 -26.90 -4.54
N ASP A 41 2.96 -26.87 -5.38
CA ASP A 41 3.09 -27.18 -6.80
C ASP A 41 3.35 -25.97 -7.69
N TYR A 42 3.35 -24.75 -7.09
CA TYR A 42 3.45 -23.47 -7.81
C TYR A 42 4.74 -22.72 -7.52
N ASP A 43 5.25 -22.06 -8.56
CA ASP A 43 6.44 -21.21 -8.51
C ASP A 43 6.10 -19.75 -8.14
N ALA A 44 4.87 -19.31 -8.44
CA ALA A 44 4.39 -17.97 -8.15
C ALA A 44 2.92 -17.98 -7.71
N LEU A 45 2.57 -17.03 -6.85
CA LEU A 45 1.21 -16.76 -6.40
C LEU A 45 0.85 -15.30 -6.70
N MET A 46 -0.29 -15.07 -7.36
CA MET A 46 -0.83 -13.74 -7.63
C MET A 46 -2.16 -13.57 -6.92
N ILE A 47 -2.27 -12.54 -6.10
CA ILE A 47 -3.42 -12.26 -5.24
C ILE A 47 -3.86 -10.79 -5.32
N ARG A 48 -5.01 -10.50 -4.72
CA ARG A 48 -5.44 -9.15 -4.32
C ARG A 48 -5.69 -9.10 -2.81
N SER A 49 -6.80 -8.51 -2.39
CA SER A 49 -7.15 -8.35 -0.97
C SER A 49 -7.96 -9.51 -0.39
N GLY A 50 -8.52 -10.39 -1.21
CA GLY A 50 -9.38 -11.48 -0.76
C GLY A 50 -8.63 -12.65 -0.15
N THR A 51 -7.42 -12.94 -0.63
CA THR A 51 -6.58 -14.04 -0.17
C THR A 51 -5.65 -13.58 0.95
N GLN A 52 -5.62 -14.30 2.07
CA GLN A 52 -4.62 -14.12 3.14
C GLN A 52 -3.47 -15.10 2.91
N VAL A 53 -2.24 -14.60 2.87
CA VAL A 53 -1.03 -15.43 2.72
C VAL A 53 -0.28 -15.47 4.05
N THR A 54 -0.65 -16.45 4.87
CA THR A 54 -0.12 -16.65 6.21
C THR A 54 1.23 -17.38 6.21
N GLU A 55 1.91 -17.39 7.36
CA GLU A 55 3.10 -18.21 7.61
C GLU A 55 2.87 -19.69 7.21
N GLU A 56 1.72 -20.26 7.54
CA GLU A 56 1.38 -21.65 7.22
C GLU A 56 1.39 -21.92 5.71
N ILE A 57 0.78 -21.03 4.92
CA ILE A 57 0.75 -21.13 3.45
C ILE A 57 2.16 -21.03 2.87
N ILE A 58 2.96 -20.06 3.34
CA ILE A 58 4.33 -19.87 2.88
C ILE A 58 5.19 -21.10 3.22
N ASN A 59 5.03 -21.63 4.43
CA ASN A 59 5.76 -22.81 4.92
C ASN A 59 5.38 -24.09 4.19
N SER A 60 4.17 -24.18 3.64
CA SER A 60 3.69 -25.33 2.89
C SER A 60 4.30 -25.43 1.48
N SER A 61 5.03 -24.41 1.01
CA SER A 61 5.65 -24.42 -0.33
C SER A 61 7.16 -24.49 -0.25
N SER A 62 7.74 -25.39 -1.06
CA SER A 62 9.18 -25.46 -1.30
C SER A 62 9.62 -24.86 -2.65
N LYS A 63 8.65 -24.51 -3.53
CA LYS A 63 8.91 -24.02 -4.89
C LYS A 63 8.58 -22.55 -5.08
N LEU A 64 7.78 -21.97 -4.17
CA LEU A 64 7.31 -20.59 -4.31
C LEU A 64 8.49 -19.62 -4.33
N ARG A 65 8.61 -18.84 -5.38
CA ARG A 65 9.68 -17.86 -5.59
C ARG A 65 9.21 -16.44 -5.39
N ILE A 66 7.91 -16.19 -5.69
CA ILE A 66 7.34 -14.84 -5.68
C ILE A 66 5.86 -14.87 -5.33
N ILE A 67 5.45 -13.91 -4.52
CA ILE A 67 4.06 -13.56 -4.24
C ILE A 67 3.84 -12.15 -4.80
N GLY A 68 2.91 -12.01 -5.75
CA GLY A 68 2.53 -10.72 -6.32
C GLY A 68 1.16 -10.29 -5.82
N ARG A 69 1.10 -9.16 -5.13
CA ARG A 69 -0.17 -8.57 -4.69
C ARG A 69 -0.59 -7.45 -5.64
N ALA A 70 -1.64 -7.67 -6.44
CA ALA A 70 -2.20 -6.67 -7.36
C ALA A 70 -2.90 -5.54 -6.59
N GLY A 71 -2.11 -4.57 -6.16
CA GLY A 71 -2.50 -3.38 -5.38
C GLY A 71 -1.33 -2.80 -4.59
N VAL A 72 -1.58 -1.77 -3.78
CA VAL A 72 -0.53 -1.01 -3.06
C VAL A 72 -0.13 -1.67 -1.75
N GLY A 73 -1.08 -1.96 -0.87
CA GLY A 73 -0.78 -2.57 0.42
C GLY A 73 -0.43 -4.06 0.29
N VAL A 74 0.26 -4.60 1.29
CA VAL A 74 0.59 -6.02 1.41
C VAL A 74 0.18 -6.56 2.78
N ASP A 75 -0.78 -5.92 3.41
CA ASP A 75 -1.25 -6.21 4.78
C ASP A 75 -1.80 -7.63 4.93
N ASN A 76 -2.20 -8.26 3.82
CA ASN A 76 -2.69 -9.64 3.75
C ASN A 76 -1.60 -10.66 3.39
N VAL A 77 -0.31 -10.30 3.44
CA VAL A 77 0.82 -11.20 3.20
C VAL A 77 1.76 -11.16 4.40
N ASP A 78 2.15 -12.31 4.93
CA ASP A 78 3.21 -12.38 5.93
C ASP A 78 4.57 -12.16 5.26
N VAL A 79 4.92 -10.87 5.14
CA VAL A 79 6.15 -10.42 4.49
C VAL A 79 7.40 -10.91 5.24
N LYS A 80 7.32 -11.06 6.56
CA LYS A 80 8.44 -11.50 7.39
C LYS A 80 8.81 -12.96 7.08
N ASP A 81 7.81 -13.84 7.06
CA ASP A 81 8.03 -15.25 6.78
C ASP A 81 8.39 -15.49 5.31
N ALA A 82 7.78 -14.74 4.38
CA ALA A 82 8.20 -14.75 2.98
C ALA A 82 9.70 -14.40 2.85
N THR A 83 10.17 -13.39 3.58
CA THR A 83 11.58 -12.98 3.57
C THR A 83 12.51 -14.08 4.10
N GLN A 84 12.14 -14.71 5.22
CA GLN A 84 12.92 -15.80 5.82
C GLN A 84 13.05 -17.02 4.89
N ARG A 85 12.03 -17.25 4.07
CA ARG A 85 12.00 -18.33 3.08
C ARG A 85 12.60 -17.96 1.72
N GLY A 86 13.06 -16.71 1.55
CA GLY A 86 13.58 -16.22 0.27
C GLY A 86 12.52 -16.05 -0.80
N VAL A 87 11.25 -15.95 -0.43
CA VAL A 87 10.13 -15.68 -1.33
C VAL A 87 9.99 -14.17 -1.52
N LEU A 88 10.04 -13.71 -2.77
CA LEU A 88 9.86 -12.30 -3.10
C LEU A 88 8.39 -11.89 -2.89
N VAL A 89 8.17 -10.72 -2.32
CA VAL A 89 6.84 -10.10 -2.25
C VAL A 89 6.87 -8.82 -3.07
N VAL A 90 6.04 -8.76 -4.11
CA VAL A 90 5.92 -7.57 -4.98
C VAL A 90 4.52 -7.01 -4.94
N ASN A 91 4.42 -5.71 -5.14
CA ASN A 91 3.15 -4.99 -5.21
C ASN A 91 3.15 -3.99 -6.37
N SER A 92 2.07 -3.22 -6.51
CA SER A 92 1.95 -2.12 -7.48
C SER A 92 1.76 -0.79 -6.74
N PRO A 93 2.84 -0.11 -6.32
CA PRO A 93 2.73 1.07 -5.44
C PRO A 93 2.22 2.33 -6.16
N GLY A 94 1.93 2.26 -7.44
CA GLY A 94 1.44 3.39 -8.25
C GLY A 94 0.15 3.13 -9.02
N GLY A 95 -0.23 1.87 -9.19
CA GLY A 95 -1.28 1.47 -10.13
C GLY A 95 -2.69 1.98 -9.79
N ASN A 96 -2.97 2.29 -8.52
CA ASN A 96 -4.27 2.83 -8.09
C ASN A 96 -4.19 4.28 -7.56
N THR A 97 -3.07 4.99 -7.77
CA THR A 97 -2.87 6.33 -7.18
C THR A 97 -3.99 7.30 -7.56
N ILE A 98 -4.35 7.35 -8.84
CA ILE A 98 -5.38 8.26 -9.35
C ILE A 98 -6.75 7.87 -8.78
N ALA A 99 -7.14 6.59 -8.89
CA ALA A 99 -8.42 6.10 -8.40
C ALA A 99 -8.65 6.41 -6.90
N ALA A 100 -7.66 6.13 -6.05
CA ALA A 100 -7.75 6.40 -4.62
C ALA A 100 -7.83 7.90 -4.31
N ALA A 101 -7.09 8.73 -5.05
CA ALA A 101 -7.15 10.18 -4.88
C ALA A 101 -8.50 10.75 -5.34
N GLU A 102 -9.02 10.33 -6.49
CA GLU A 102 -10.34 10.72 -6.97
C GLU A 102 -11.46 10.28 -6.02
N HIS A 103 -11.38 9.04 -5.50
CA HIS A 103 -12.34 8.56 -4.51
C HIS A 103 -12.30 9.41 -3.23
N THR A 104 -11.12 9.77 -2.73
CA THR A 104 -10.96 10.67 -1.58
C THR A 104 -11.64 12.02 -1.81
N ILE A 105 -11.43 12.63 -2.98
CA ILE A 105 -12.07 13.91 -3.34
C ILE A 105 -13.58 13.74 -3.48
N ALA A 106 -14.04 12.65 -4.10
CA ALA A 106 -15.46 12.34 -4.24
C ALA A 106 -16.14 12.19 -2.87
N MET A 107 -15.52 11.47 -1.94
CA MET A 107 -16.00 11.32 -0.56
C MET A 107 -16.05 12.67 0.18
N MET A 108 -15.03 13.51 0.02
CA MET A 108 -14.98 14.87 0.58
C MET A 108 -16.12 15.74 0.04
N LEU A 109 -16.35 15.74 -1.27
CA LEU A 109 -17.44 16.48 -1.93
C LEU A 109 -18.81 15.93 -1.52
N ALA A 110 -18.98 14.61 -1.49
CA ALA A 110 -20.22 13.95 -1.10
C ALA A 110 -20.61 14.29 0.34
N LEU A 111 -19.63 14.29 1.26
CA LEU A 111 -19.83 14.69 2.66
C LEU A 111 -20.16 16.18 2.78
N SER A 112 -19.49 17.04 2.00
CA SER A 112 -19.68 18.48 2.04
C SER A 112 -21.06 18.94 1.54
N ARG A 113 -21.63 18.19 0.61
CA ARG A 113 -22.87 18.52 -0.08
C ARG A 113 -24.03 17.61 0.31
N HIS A 114 -23.85 16.72 1.29
CA HIS A 114 -24.87 15.77 1.78
C HIS A 114 -25.44 14.87 0.68
N ILE A 115 -24.63 14.51 -0.35
CA ILE A 115 -25.11 13.84 -1.57
C ILE A 115 -25.83 12.53 -1.27
N PRO A 116 -25.30 11.57 -0.46
CA PRO A 116 -25.97 10.28 -0.27
C PRO A 116 -27.34 10.42 0.38
N ILE A 117 -27.45 11.23 1.44
CA ILE A 117 -28.73 11.40 2.17
C ILE A 117 -29.73 12.23 1.36
N ALA A 118 -29.28 13.22 0.60
CA ALA A 118 -30.14 13.99 -0.30
C ALA A 118 -30.71 13.10 -1.42
N ASN A 119 -29.87 12.25 -2.02
CA ASN A 119 -30.31 11.26 -3.01
C ASN A 119 -31.36 10.32 -2.41
N SER A 120 -31.09 9.73 -1.26
CA SER A 120 -32.03 8.81 -0.58
C SER A 120 -33.36 9.49 -0.26
N SER A 121 -33.34 10.74 0.22
CA SER A 121 -34.55 11.53 0.49
C SER A 121 -35.37 11.78 -0.78
N THR A 122 -34.70 12.14 -1.87
CA THR A 122 -35.35 12.43 -3.16
C THR A 122 -35.97 11.16 -3.77
N LEU A 123 -35.28 10.03 -3.70
CA LEU A 123 -35.82 8.72 -4.15
C LEU A 123 -37.08 8.29 -3.38
N LEU A 124 -37.23 8.75 -2.13
CA LEU A 124 -38.42 8.55 -1.31
C LEU A 124 -39.55 9.60 -1.61
N GLY A 125 -39.39 10.40 -2.66
CA GLY A 125 -40.37 11.41 -3.07
C GLY A 125 -40.35 12.68 -2.20
N LYS A 126 -39.35 12.88 -1.32
CA LYS A 126 -39.25 14.05 -0.45
C LYS A 126 -38.46 15.18 -1.13
N TRP A 127 -38.95 16.41 -0.99
CA TRP A 127 -38.30 17.61 -1.54
C TRP A 127 -37.83 18.55 -0.41
N GLU A 128 -36.72 18.16 0.26
CA GLU A 128 -36.30 18.76 1.54
C GLU A 128 -35.06 19.66 1.39
N ARG A 129 -34.99 20.53 0.37
CA ARG A 129 -33.84 21.40 0.06
C ARG A 129 -33.20 22.09 1.27
N LYS A 130 -33.99 22.57 2.20
CA LYS A 130 -33.50 23.31 3.38
C LYS A 130 -32.68 22.44 4.36
N LYS A 131 -32.87 21.11 4.33
CA LYS A 131 -32.13 20.18 5.21
C LYS A 131 -30.74 19.87 4.69
N PHE A 132 -30.47 20.09 3.39
CA PHE A 132 -29.23 19.70 2.73
C PHE A 132 -28.38 20.91 2.32
N VAL A 133 -28.38 21.97 3.16
CA VAL A 133 -27.46 23.09 2.96
C VAL A 133 -26.06 22.65 3.32
N GLY A 134 -25.18 22.58 2.35
CA GLY A 134 -23.79 22.11 2.50
C GLY A 134 -22.77 23.24 2.52
N ASN A 135 -21.51 22.87 2.37
CA ASN A 135 -20.37 23.75 2.34
C ASN A 135 -19.65 23.68 0.99
N GLU A 136 -19.04 24.77 0.57
CA GLU A 136 -18.06 24.80 -0.50
C GLU A 136 -16.68 24.40 0.03
N LEU A 137 -15.84 23.82 -0.85
CA LEU A 137 -14.43 23.54 -0.54
C LEU A 137 -13.54 24.78 -0.79
N TYR A 138 -13.99 25.70 -1.62
CA TYR A 138 -13.24 26.91 -1.97
C TYR A 138 -12.86 27.71 -0.72
N LYS A 139 -11.57 28.08 -0.61
CA LYS A 139 -10.98 28.80 0.53
C LYS A 139 -11.07 28.05 1.87
N LYS A 140 -11.37 26.74 1.87
CA LYS A 140 -11.27 25.90 3.07
C LYS A 140 -9.87 25.32 3.19
N LYS A 141 -9.43 25.10 4.44
CA LYS A 141 -8.14 24.52 4.73
C LYS A 141 -8.22 22.98 4.72
N LEU A 142 -7.42 22.35 3.86
CA LEU A 142 -7.27 20.89 3.82
C LEU A 142 -5.95 20.52 4.51
N GLY A 143 -6.03 19.68 5.53
CA GLY A 143 -4.90 19.00 6.15
C GLY A 143 -4.70 17.63 5.49
N VAL A 144 -3.52 17.39 4.93
CA VAL A 144 -3.15 16.10 4.31
C VAL A 144 -2.11 15.42 5.20
N VAL A 145 -2.47 14.30 5.80
CA VAL A 145 -1.57 13.51 6.65
C VAL A 145 -1.01 12.35 5.82
N GLY A 146 0.26 12.46 5.46
CA GLY A 146 0.94 11.60 4.48
C GLY A 146 0.95 12.21 3.07
N LEU A 147 2.14 12.60 2.59
CA LEU A 147 2.36 13.26 1.30
C LEU A 147 3.02 12.32 0.28
N GLY A 148 2.76 11.01 0.40
CA GLY A 148 3.13 10.02 -0.59
C GLY A 148 2.42 10.23 -1.94
N LYS A 149 2.43 9.24 -2.84
CA LYS A 149 1.85 9.36 -4.19
C LYS A 149 0.38 9.81 -4.17
N ILE A 150 -0.44 9.19 -3.32
CA ILE A 150 -1.88 9.49 -3.23
C ILE A 150 -2.11 10.85 -2.58
N GLY A 151 -1.54 11.11 -1.40
CA GLY A 151 -1.71 12.38 -0.69
C GLY A 151 -1.23 13.58 -1.49
N ALA A 152 -0.12 13.47 -2.21
CA ALA A 152 0.36 14.51 -3.13
C ALA A 152 -0.63 14.76 -4.29
N HIS A 153 -1.27 13.70 -4.82
CA HIS A 153 -2.27 13.89 -5.88
C HIS A 153 -3.55 14.54 -5.34
N VAL A 154 -4.02 14.11 -4.16
CA VAL A 154 -5.16 14.76 -3.47
C VAL A 154 -4.87 16.24 -3.22
N ALA A 155 -3.68 16.57 -2.73
CA ALA A 155 -3.25 17.96 -2.51
C ALA A 155 -3.31 18.79 -3.82
N LYS A 156 -2.81 18.22 -4.93
CA LYS A 156 -2.87 18.86 -6.25
C LYS A 156 -4.30 19.16 -6.70
N VAL A 157 -5.21 18.19 -6.55
CA VAL A 157 -6.63 18.38 -6.92
C VAL A 157 -7.31 19.38 -6.00
N ALA A 158 -7.04 19.32 -4.68
CA ALA A 158 -7.58 20.27 -3.71
C ALA A 158 -7.14 21.71 -3.99
N ASN A 159 -5.87 21.92 -4.34
CA ASN A 159 -5.38 23.24 -4.78
C ASN A 159 -6.14 23.74 -6.02
N ALA A 160 -6.41 22.87 -7.00
CA ALA A 160 -7.19 23.22 -8.20
C ALA A 160 -8.65 23.56 -7.86
N LEU A 161 -9.21 23.01 -6.78
CA LEU A 161 -10.53 23.38 -6.24
C LEU A 161 -10.50 24.68 -5.41
N GLY A 162 -9.35 25.32 -5.28
CA GLY A 162 -9.16 26.58 -4.54
C GLY A 162 -9.13 26.42 -3.02
N MET A 163 -8.75 25.24 -2.52
CA MET A 163 -8.48 25.01 -1.10
C MET A 163 -7.09 25.51 -0.71
N GLU A 164 -6.91 25.82 0.57
CA GLU A 164 -5.58 26.06 1.17
C GLU A 164 -5.06 24.72 1.71
N VAL A 165 -3.96 24.20 1.13
CA VAL A 165 -3.46 22.87 1.50
C VAL A 165 -2.26 22.98 2.43
N CYS A 166 -2.37 22.37 3.61
CA CYS A 166 -1.24 22.07 4.49
C CYS A 166 -1.09 20.56 4.67
N GLY A 167 0.08 20.10 5.10
CA GLY A 167 0.26 18.66 5.28
C GLY A 167 1.38 18.32 6.22
N TYR A 168 1.34 17.09 6.70
CA TYR A 168 2.36 16.47 7.53
C TYR A 168 2.88 15.20 6.88
N ASP A 169 4.18 15.09 6.76
CA ASP A 169 4.88 13.86 6.39
C ASP A 169 6.32 13.94 6.92
N PRO A 170 6.76 13.00 7.78
CA PRO A 170 8.09 13.06 8.38
C PRO A 170 9.24 12.76 7.39
N PHE A 171 8.93 12.26 6.19
CA PHE A 171 9.91 11.84 5.19
C PHE A 171 9.98 12.78 3.98
N VAL A 172 9.09 13.75 3.87
CA VAL A 172 9.02 14.67 2.73
C VAL A 172 9.81 15.95 3.03
N SER A 173 10.74 16.30 2.14
CA SER A 173 11.50 17.55 2.26
C SER A 173 10.64 18.79 1.96
N THR A 174 11.09 19.94 2.46
CA THR A 174 10.42 21.23 2.23
C THR A 174 10.35 21.55 0.73
N GLU A 175 11.40 21.26 -0.04
CA GLU A 175 11.46 21.48 -1.49
C GLU A 175 10.42 20.60 -2.21
N ARG A 176 10.28 19.34 -1.79
CA ARG A 176 9.27 18.44 -2.35
C ARG A 176 7.85 18.91 -2.05
N ALA A 177 7.60 19.35 -0.83
CA ALA A 177 6.30 19.92 -0.44
C ALA A 177 5.96 21.19 -1.25
N GLN A 178 6.93 22.07 -1.48
CA GLN A 178 6.75 23.25 -2.32
C GLN A 178 6.40 22.89 -3.78
N GLN A 179 7.04 21.85 -4.36
CA GLN A 179 6.74 21.39 -5.71
C GLN A 179 5.27 20.93 -5.88
N ILE A 180 4.69 20.36 -4.83
CA ILE A 180 3.29 19.94 -4.82
C ILE A 180 2.35 21.00 -4.22
N GLN A 181 2.86 22.21 -3.97
CA GLN A 181 2.12 23.35 -3.44
C GLN A 181 1.42 23.04 -2.09
N VAL A 182 2.13 22.36 -1.18
CA VAL A 182 1.69 22.04 0.17
C VAL A 182 2.56 22.77 1.18
N LYS A 183 1.96 23.44 2.15
CA LYS A 183 2.67 24.00 3.30
C LYS A 183 2.87 22.90 4.34
N LEU A 184 4.13 22.52 4.63
CA LEU A 184 4.42 21.60 5.73
C LEU A 184 4.04 22.24 7.07
N SER A 185 3.49 21.43 7.96
CA SER A 185 3.08 21.79 9.31
C SER A 185 3.28 20.59 10.23
N ASP A 186 3.34 20.85 11.53
CA ASP A 186 3.34 19.79 12.53
C ASP A 186 2.01 19.04 12.52
N LEU A 187 2.03 17.76 12.91
CA LEU A 187 0.85 16.90 12.87
C LEU A 187 -0.32 17.48 13.68
N GLU A 188 -0.03 18.00 14.86
CA GLU A 188 -1.02 18.62 15.75
C GLU A 188 -1.68 19.84 15.08
N ASP A 189 -0.88 20.71 14.46
CA ASP A 189 -1.38 21.87 13.72
C ASP A 189 -2.27 21.48 12.54
N VAL A 190 -1.92 20.39 11.84
CA VAL A 190 -2.76 19.87 10.73
C VAL A 190 -4.14 19.50 11.24
N PHE A 191 -4.26 18.83 12.38
CA PHE A 191 -5.56 18.47 12.95
C PHE A 191 -6.32 19.70 13.48
N GLN A 192 -5.66 20.58 14.25
CA GLN A 192 -6.33 21.70 14.92
C GLN A 192 -6.80 22.80 13.95
N GLN A 193 -6.04 23.04 12.88
CA GLN A 193 -6.29 24.22 12.03
C GLN A 193 -7.07 23.91 10.75
N SER A 194 -7.29 22.64 10.40
CA SER A 194 -7.93 22.27 9.14
C SER A 194 -9.45 22.23 9.24
N ASP A 195 -10.12 22.55 8.13
CA ASP A 195 -11.57 22.38 7.96
C ASP A 195 -11.89 20.96 7.44
N TYR A 196 -10.95 20.37 6.73
CA TYR A 196 -10.96 18.98 6.26
C TYR A 196 -9.62 18.34 6.57
N VAL A 197 -9.62 17.10 7.04
CA VAL A 197 -8.42 16.30 7.23
C VAL A 197 -8.57 15.01 6.45
N THR A 198 -7.54 14.63 5.69
CA THR A 198 -7.49 13.37 4.96
C THR A 198 -6.21 12.60 5.27
N LEU A 199 -6.37 11.29 5.48
CA LEU A 199 -5.28 10.40 5.86
C LEU A 199 -4.79 9.61 4.65
N HIS A 200 -3.46 9.57 4.48
CA HIS A 200 -2.77 8.83 3.39
C HIS A 200 -1.52 8.13 3.91
N LEU A 201 -1.66 7.46 5.06
CA LEU A 201 -0.59 6.74 5.75
C LEU A 201 -0.76 5.22 5.62
N PRO A 202 0.33 4.44 5.69
CA PRO A 202 0.25 3.02 5.97
C PRO A 202 -0.20 2.79 7.42
N ARG A 203 -0.75 1.61 7.71
CA ARG A 203 -0.95 1.15 9.08
C ARG A 203 0.35 0.55 9.61
N THR A 204 0.88 1.15 10.66
CA THR A 204 2.07 0.70 11.41
C THR A 204 1.77 0.82 12.90
N PRO A 205 2.61 0.26 13.79
CA PRO A 205 2.43 0.46 15.23
C PRO A 205 2.36 1.94 15.64
N GLU A 206 3.07 2.83 14.93
CA GLU A 206 3.13 4.27 15.22
C GLU A 206 1.89 5.02 14.69
N THR A 207 1.21 4.49 13.68
CA THR A 207 0.04 5.12 13.05
C THR A 207 -1.27 4.47 13.46
N GLU A 208 -1.23 3.36 14.18
CA GLU A 208 -2.42 2.68 14.69
C GLU A 208 -3.14 3.58 15.71
N ASN A 209 -4.45 3.79 15.49
CA ASN A 209 -5.28 4.70 16.27
C ASN A 209 -4.69 6.12 16.41
N LEU A 210 -3.96 6.56 15.37
CA LEU A 210 -3.42 7.92 15.30
C LEU A 210 -4.49 8.96 15.58
N VAL A 211 -5.69 8.75 15.01
CA VAL A 211 -6.86 9.59 15.27
C VAL A 211 -7.70 8.96 16.37
N ASN A 212 -7.37 9.29 17.59
CA ASN A 212 -8.08 8.91 18.81
C ASN A 212 -9.01 10.03 19.30
N ILE A 213 -9.66 9.84 20.44
CA ILE A 213 -10.63 10.80 20.99
C ILE A 213 -10.00 12.16 21.31
N ASP A 214 -8.74 12.21 21.71
CA ASP A 214 -8.07 13.48 22.08
C ASP A 214 -7.74 14.28 20.82
N VAL A 215 -7.31 13.63 19.74
CA VAL A 215 -7.13 14.25 18.43
C VAL A 215 -8.47 14.78 17.91
N LEU A 216 -9.55 13.98 17.99
CA LEU A 216 -10.87 14.40 17.55
C LEU A 216 -11.41 15.62 18.34
N LYS A 217 -11.11 15.69 19.63
CA LYS A 217 -11.44 16.86 20.46
C LYS A 217 -10.62 18.11 20.12
N SER A 218 -9.40 17.94 19.63
CA SER A 218 -8.52 19.06 19.25
C SER A 218 -8.89 19.67 17.89
N MET A 219 -9.66 18.95 17.07
CA MET A 219 -10.12 19.45 15.78
C MET A 219 -11.18 20.55 15.92
N LYS A 220 -11.37 21.33 14.86
CA LYS A 220 -12.49 22.27 14.81
C LYS A 220 -13.83 21.52 14.88
N SER A 221 -14.80 22.02 15.59
CA SER A 221 -16.15 21.42 15.62
C SER A 221 -16.83 21.41 14.23
N SER A 222 -16.37 22.26 13.31
CA SER A 222 -16.79 22.26 11.90
C SER A 222 -15.97 21.34 11.01
N ALA A 223 -14.91 20.71 11.52
CA ALA A 223 -14.00 19.88 10.74
C ALA A 223 -14.66 18.59 10.25
N LYS A 224 -14.17 18.11 9.12
CA LYS A 224 -14.57 16.83 8.52
C LYS A 224 -13.34 15.94 8.29
N LEU A 225 -13.46 14.65 8.61
CA LEU A 225 -12.40 13.68 8.54
C LEU A 225 -12.64 12.69 7.38
N ILE A 226 -11.62 12.43 6.57
CA ILE A 226 -11.69 11.52 5.44
C ILE A 226 -10.60 10.44 5.60
N ASN A 227 -10.98 9.16 5.46
CA ASN A 227 -10.03 8.04 5.44
C ASN A 227 -10.37 7.06 4.31
N CYS A 228 -9.60 7.12 3.24
CA CYS A 228 -9.59 6.16 2.14
C CYS A 228 -8.22 5.47 2.04
N ALA A 229 -7.44 5.40 3.14
CA ALA A 229 -6.10 4.85 3.18
C ALA A 229 -6.06 3.45 3.78
N ARG A 230 -6.18 3.34 5.12
CA ARG A 230 -6.16 2.08 5.85
C ARG A 230 -7.10 2.12 7.05
N GLY A 231 -7.75 1.00 7.31
CA GLY A 231 -8.42 0.75 8.59
C GLY A 231 -7.43 0.73 9.75
N GLY A 232 -7.89 1.06 10.95
CA GLY A 232 -7.05 1.12 12.14
C GLY A 232 -6.22 2.39 12.31
N LEU A 233 -6.23 3.34 11.35
CA LEU A 233 -5.66 4.68 11.54
C LEU A 233 -6.53 5.55 12.45
N ILE A 234 -7.81 5.26 12.50
CA ILE A 234 -8.81 5.93 13.31
C ILE A 234 -9.35 4.93 14.33
N ASP A 235 -9.44 5.32 15.58
CA ASP A 235 -10.24 4.62 16.58
C ASP A 235 -11.73 4.78 16.24
N GLU A 236 -12.36 3.70 15.78
CA GLU A 236 -13.73 3.71 15.28
C GLU A 236 -14.75 3.99 16.39
N GLU A 237 -14.48 3.57 17.63
CA GLU A 237 -15.33 3.90 18.78
C GLU A 237 -15.23 5.39 19.13
N ALA A 238 -14.01 5.92 19.17
CA ALA A 238 -13.77 7.33 19.38
C ALA A 238 -14.42 8.19 18.29
N LEU A 239 -14.35 7.77 17.02
CA LEU A 239 -15.00 8.47 15.91
C LEU A 239 -16.52 8.47 16.05
N ALA A 240 -17.13 7.32 16.34
CA ALA A 240 -18.55 7.22 16.55
C ALA A 240 -19.03 8.11 17.71
N GLN A 241 -18.28 8.11 18.82
CA GLN A 241 -18.52 9.00 19.96
C GLN A 241 -18.43 10.48 19.54
N ALA A 242 -17.37 10.86 18.84
CA ALA A 242 -17.13 12.25 18.41
C ALA A 242 -18.24 12.77 17.49
N LEU A 243 -18.72 11.95 16.56
CA LEU A 243 -19.82 12.29 15.66
C LEU A 243 -21.15 12.44 16.42
N ASN A 244 -21.48 11.50 17.30
CA ASN A 244 -22.70 11.55 18.11
C ASN A 244 -22.71 12.75 19.07
N GLN A 245 -21.54 13.14 19.59
CA GLN A 245 -21.39 14.33 20.46
C GLN A 245 -21.16 15.62 19.67
N SER A 246 -21.12 15.58 18.33
CA SER A 246 -20.85 16.73 17.46
C SER A 246 -19.51 17.42 17.77
N LEU A 247 -18.49 16.67 18.18
CA LEU A 247 -17.12 17.18 18.36
C LEU A 247 -16.49 17.57 17.02
N ILE A 248 -16.86 16.86 15.94
CA ILE A 248 -16.54 17.19 14.56
C ILE A 248 -17.81 17.17 13.70
N ALA A 249 -17.80 17.85 12.55
CA ALA A 249 -18.99 18.02 11.72
C ALA A 249 -19.35 16.80 10.88
N GLY A 250 -18.42 15.85 10.66
CA GLY A 250 -18.70 14.66 9.88
C GLY A 250 -17.45 13.85 9.52
N ALA A 251 -17.66 12.65 9.01
CA ALA A 251 -16.60 11.80 8.50
C ALA A 251 -17.01 11.02 7.23
N ALA A 252 -16.01 10.65 6.42
CA ALA A 252 -16.17 9.80 5.25
C ALA A 252 -15.09 8.71 5.28
N ILE A 253 -15.52 7.47 5.44
CA ILE A 253 -14.65 6.32 5.74
C ILE A 253 -14.87 5.23 4.68
N ASP A 254 -13.80 4.85 4.01
CA ASP A 254 -13.78 3.82 2.98
C ASP A 254 -13.14 2.51 3.47
N VAL A 255 -12.42 2.56 4.61
CA VAL A 255 -11.60 1.46 5.13
C VAL A 255 -11.83 1.25 6.62
N PHE A 256 -11.75 0.00 7.10
CA PHE A 256 -12.15 -0.37 8.45
C PHE A 256 -11.06 -1.22 9.13
N SER A 257 -11.03 -1.18 10.46
CA SER A 257 -10.09 -1.98 11.27
C SER A 257 -10.26 -3.48 11.02
N LYS A 258 -11.51 -3.89 10.74
CA LYS A 258 -11.86 -5.23 10.29
C LYS A 258 -12.74 -5.15 9.04
N GLU A 259 -12.33 -5.83 8.01
CA GLU A 259 -13.03 -5.90 6.72
C GLU A 259 -13.37 -7.38 6.40
N PRO A 260 -14.63 -7.67 6.01
CA PRO A 260 -15.80 -6.79 5.91
C PRO A 260 -16.22 -6.15 7.23
N LEU A 261 -16.81 -4.92 7.16
CA LEU A 261 -17.32 -4.22 8.34
C LEU A 261 -18.33 -5.09 9.10
N GLU A 262 -18.09 -5.30 10.38
CA GLU A 262 -18.97 -6.13 11.21
C GLU A 262 -20.32 -5.44 11.50
N SER A 263 -21.39 -6.22 11.61
CA SER A 263 -22.75 -5.72 11.86
C SER A 263 -22.93 -5.02 13.21
N ASN A 264 -22.01 -5.25 14.16
CA ASN A 264 -21.98 -4.61 15.48
C ASN A 264 -21.07 -3.36 15.52
N SER A 265 -20.44 -2.99 14.43
CA SER A 265 -19.55 -1.82 14.39
C SER A 265 -20.21 -0.57 14.97
N PRO A 266 -19.50 0.19 15.81
CA PRO A 266 -19.99 1.44 16.39
C PRO A 266 -20.33 2.49 15.31
N LEU A 267 -19.66 2.45 14.17
CA LEU A 267 -19.89 3.37 13.04
C LEU A 267 -21.31 3.20 12.46
N LEU A 268 -21.88 1.98 12.47
CA LEU A 268 -23.24 1.73 11.97
C LEU A 268 -24.33 2.33 12.89
N LYS A 269 -23.97 2.77 14.08
CA LYS A 269 -24.88 3.43 15.04
C LYS A 269 -24.84 4.95 14.96
N VAL A 270 -23.99 5.51 14.09
CA VAL A 270 -23.93 6.95 13.88
C VAL A 270 -25.05 7.38 12.93
N GLU A 271 -25.90 8.30 13.41
CA GLU A 271 -27.13 8.70 12.68
C GLU A 271 -26.88 9.78 11.62
N LYS A 272 -25.83 10.58 11.74
CA LYS A 272 -25.68 11.80 10.94
C LYS A 272 -24.23 12.01 10.52
N ASN A 273 -24.09 12.60 9.32
CA ASN A 273 -22.82 13.14 8.83
C ASN A 273 -21.69 12.10 8.73
N LEU A 274 -22.05 10.84 8.51
CA LEU A 274 -21.11 9.76 8.22
C LEU A 274 -21.42 9.15 6.86
N ILE A 275 -20.38 9.00 6.02
CA ILE A 275 -20.43 8.27 4.77
C ILE A 275 -19.51 7.07 4.91
N LEU A 276 -20.02 5.87 4.61
CA LEU A 276 -19.27 4.63 4.60
C LEU A 276 -19.32 4.02 3.20
N THR A 277 -18.16 3.56 2.71
CA THR A 277 -18.04 2.81 1.45
C THR A 277 -17.20 1.55 1.66
N PRO A 278 -17.47 0.45 0.94
CA PRO A 278 -16.85 -0.86 1.21
C PRO A 278 -15.49 -1.00 0.49
N HIS A 279 -14.51 -0.17 0.88
CA HIS A 279 -13.12 -0.18 0.40
C HIS A 279 -13.03 -0.06 -1.13
N LEU A 280 -13.59 1.02 -1.66
CA LEU A 280 -13.71 1.28 -3.10
C LEU A 280 -12.56 2.11 -3.68
N GLY A 281 -11.61 2.58 -2.88
CA GLY A 281 -10.54 3.49 -3.31
C GLY A 281 -9.75 3.03 -4.54
N ALA A 282 -9.62 1.71 -4.77
CA ALA A 282 -8.96 1.13 -5.94
C ALA A 282 -9.94 0.41 -6.90
N SER A 283 -11.25 0.59 -6.72
CA SER A 283 -12.29 -0.17 -7.45
C SER A 283 -12.71 0.54 -8.74
N THR A 284 -11.75 0.86 -9.61
CA THR A 284 -11.99 1.32 -10.98
C THR A 284 -11.40 0.32 -11.97
N ARG A 285 -11.91 0.30 -13.21
CA ARG A 285 -11.42 -0.59 -14.28
C ARG A 285 -9.94 -0.32 -14.54
N GLU A 286 -9.57 0.93 -14.69
CA GLU A 286 -8.21 1.38 -14.97
C GLU A 286 -7.24 0.98 -13.84
N ALA A 287 -7.63 1.18 -12.58
CA ALA A 287 -6.79 0.77 -11.46
C ALA A 287 -6.61 -0.75 -11.41
N GLN A 288 -7.68 -1.53 -11.66
CA GLN A 288 -7.63 -2.99 -11.66
C GLN A 288 -6.74 -3.52 -12.79
N GLU A 289 -6.84 -2.98 -13.99
CA GLU A 289 -5.98 -3.29 -15.12
C GLU A 289 -4.52 -2.91 -14.81
N ASN A 290 -4.26 -1.67 -14.38
CA ASN A 290 -2.91 -1.17 -14.11
C ASN A 290 -2.18 -2.02 -13.05
N VAL A 291 -2.84 -2.36 -11.93
CA VAL A 291 -2.20 -3.18 -10.89
C VAL A 291 -1.99 -4.63 -11.33
N ALA A 292 -2.88 -5.17 -12.17
CA ALA A 292 -2.75 -6.51 -12.71
C ALA A 292 -1.56 -6.61 -13.67
N VAL A 293 -1.44 -5.66 -14.59
CA VAL A 293 -0.32 -5.59 -15.56
C VAL A 293 1.00 -5.43 -14.83
N ASP A 294 1.11 -4.43 -13.92
CA ASP A 294 2.35 -4.14 -13.21
C ASP A 294 2.86 -5.33 -12.40
N VAL A 295 1.98 -6.02 -11.68
CA VAL A 295 2.35 -7.18 -10.87
C VAL A 295 2.61 -8.42 -11.75
N ALA A 296 1.84 -8.65 -12.80
CA ALA A 296 2.06 -9.75 -13.73
C ALA A 296 3.41 -9.64 -14.44
N GLU A 297 3.80 -8.44 -14.88
CA GLU A 297 5.12 -8.19 -15.47
C GLU A 297 6.25 -8.51 -14.48
N GLN A 298 6.13 -8.11 -13.22
CA GLN A 298 7.13 -8.38 -12.20
C GLN A 298 7.24 -9.89 -11.89
N ILE A 299 6.10 -10.59 -11.80
CA ILE A 299 6.10 -12.06 -11.67
C ILE A 299 6.78 -12.70 -12.87
N ARG A 300 6.42 -12.32 -14.10
CA ARG A 300 7.06 -12.80 -15.34
C ARG A 300 8.57 -12.60 -15.30
N ASP A 301 9.01 -11.40 -14.95
CA ASP A 301 10.43 -11.04 -14.94
C ASP A 301 11.21 -11.91 -13.95
N VAL A 302 10.69 -12.13 -12.74
CA VAL A 302 11.30 -13.00 -11.73
C VAL A 302 11.31 -14.47 -12.18
N LEU A 303 10.26 -14.96 -12.82
CA LEU A 303 10.21 -16.32 -13.33
C LEU A 303 11.24 -16.54 -14.44
N LEU A 304 11.55 -15.51 -15.24
CA LEU A 304 12.61 -15.50 -16.25
C LEU A 304 14.03 -15.26 -15.68
N GLY A 305 14.17 -15.09 -14.36
CA GLY A 305 15.46 -14.86 -13.69
C GLY A 305 15.91 -13.39 -13.69
N LEU A 306 15.01 -12.47 -14.04
CA LEU A 306 15.23 -11.02 -13.94
C LEU A 306 14.88 -10.50 -12.55
N SER A 307 15.24 -9.24 -12.25
CA SER A 307 14.95 -8.61 -10.97
C SER A 307 13.54 -8.02 -10.93
N ALA A 308 12.86 -8.12 -9.77
CA ALA A 308 11.61 -7.41 -9.53
C ALA A 308 11.87 -5.89 -9.37
N ARG A 309 10.92 -5.06 -9.86
CA ARG A 309 11.02 -3.60 -9.78
C ARG A 309 10.61 -3.02 -8.41
N THR A 310 9.63 -3.64 -7.76
CA THR A 310 9.03 -3.14 -6.51
C THR A 310 8.90 -4.24 -5.46
N ALA A 311 10.01 -4.97 -5.19
CA ALA A 311 10.01 -5.96 -4.12
C ALA A 311 9.90 -5.26 -2.74
N VAL A 312 8.91 -5.65 -1.95
CA VAL A 312 8.62 -5.06 -0.64
C VAL A 312 9.62 -5.54 0.42
N ASN A 313 10.12 -6.75 0.26
CA ASN A 313 10.97 -7.42 1.23
C ASN A 313 12.46 -7.52 0.81
N ILE A 314 12.83 -6.81 -0.24
CA ILE A 314 14.23 -6.57 -0.57
C ILE A 314 14.46 -5.06 -0.48
N PRO A 315 15.60 -4.59 0.06
CA PRO A 315 15.95 -3.18 0.02
C PRO A 315 15.90 -2.69 -1.43
N GLY A 316 14.87 -1.89 -1.74
CA GLY A 316 14.64 -1.35 -3.08
C GLY A 316 15.72 -0.34 -3.44
N LEU A 317 16.43 -0.59 -4.52
CA LEU A 317 17.20 0.45 -5.19
C LEU A 317 16.28 1.12 -6.20
N SER A 318 16.30 2.44 -6.27
CA SER A 318 15.63 3.14 -7.38
C SER A 318 16.22 2.64 -8.71
N PRO A 319 15.44 2.62 -9.80
CA PRO A 319 15.95 2.18 -11.12
C PRO A 319 17.26 2.86 -11.51
N ASP A 320 17.40 4.17 -11.25
CA ASP A 320 18.59 4.95 -11.54
C ASP A 320 19.81 4.48 -10.72
N ILE A 321 19.60 4.14 -9.46
CA ILE A 321 20.64 3.60 -8.59
C ILE A 321 20.96 2.15 -9.00
N MET A 322 19.96 1.36 -9.39
CA MET A 322 20.17 -0.01 -9.84
C MET A 322 21.04 -0.06 -11.09
N ASP A 323 20.77 0.79 -12.09
CA ASP A 323 21.56 0.84 -13.33
C ASP A 323 23.01 1.25 -13.07
N SER A 324 23.24 2.21 -12.17
CA SER A 324 24.61 2.61 -11.77
C SER A 324 25.32 1.54 -10.96
N LEU A 325 24.62 0.77 -10.13
CA LEU A 325 25.18 -0.29 -9.29
C LEU A 325 25.35 -1.63 -10.00
N LYS A 326 24.67 -1.88 -11.10
CA LYS A 326 24.66 -3.17 -11.80
C LYS A 326 26.06 -3.75 -12.08
N PRO A 327 27.05 -3.00 -12.61
CA PRO A 327 28.41 -3.49 -12.78
C PRO A 327 29.07 -3.86 -11.44
N HIS A 328 28.77 -3.14 -10.39
CA HIS A 328 29.35 -3.31 -9.07
C HIS A 328 28.72 -4.50 -8.32
N LEU A 329 27.43 -4.76 -8.53
CA LEU A 329 26.75 -5.97 -8.04
C LEU A 329 27.36 -7.22 -8.70
N GLN A 330 27.63 -7.18 -10.00
CA GLN A 330 28.31 -8.26 -10.71
C GLN A 330 29.73 -8.49 -10.20
N LEU A 331 30.48 -7.42 -9.95
CA LEU A 331 31.80 -7.49 -9.35
C LEU A 331 31.75 -8.12 -7.95
N ALA A 332 30.84 -7.67 -7.09
CA ALA A 332 30.66 -8.15 -5.73
C ALA A 332 30.29 -9.66 -5.72
N GLU A 333 29.39 -10.10 -6.60
CA GLU A 333 29.05 -11.52 -6.78
C GLU A 333 30.26 -12.34 -7.25
N THR A 334 31.01 -11.83 -8.21
CA THR A 334 32.22 -12.50 -8.73
C THR A 334 33.32 -12.61 -7.66
N MET A 335 33.51 -11.56 -6.87
CA MET A 335 34.44 -11.59 -5.73
C MET A 335 34.02 -12.60 -4.67
N GLY A 336 32.73 -12.66 -4.33
CA GLY A 336 32.20 -13.67 -3.41
C GLY A 336 32.45 -15.09 -3.91
N LEU A 337 32.19 -15.34 -5.20
CA LEU A 337 32.45 -16.63 -5.86
C LEU A 337 33.93 -17.00 -5.82
N LEU A 338 34.81 -16.04 -6.13
CA LEU A 338 36.26 -16.26 -6.10
C LEU A 338 36.74 -16.60 -4.69
N ILE A 339 36.30 -15.86 -3.68
CA ILE A 339 36.63 -16.14 -2.28
C ILE A 339 36.15 -17.54 -1.88
N SER A 340 34.96 -17.95 -2.28
CA SER A 340 34.42 -19.29 -2.01
C SER A 340 35.28 -20.40 -2.61
N GLN A 341 35.87 -20.19 -3.81
CA GLN A 341 36.76 -21.14 -4.48
C GLN A 341 38.14 -21.24 -3.83
N LEU A 342 38.63 -20.08 -3.33
CA LEU A 342 39.96 -19.99 -2.68
C LEU A 342 39.94 -20.42 -1.22
N SER A 343 38.79 -20.39 -0.58
CA SER A 343 38.64 -20.72 0.85
C SER A 343 38.45 -22.21 1.05
N GLY A 344 39.48 -22.91 1.55
CA GLY A 344 39.41 -24.31 1.94
C GLY A 344 38.75 -24.44 3.33
N GLY A 345 37.41 -24.58 3.41
CA GLY A 345 36.74 -24.84 4.69
C GLY A 345 35.47 -24.00 4.89
N GLN A 346 34.96 -23.95 6.15
CA GLN A 346 33.79 -23.15 6.50
C GLN A 346 34.18 -21.69 6.76
N ILE A 347 33.51 -20.76 6.06
CA ILE A 347 33.68 -19.33 6.28
C ILE A 347 32.89 -18.95 7.54
N GLN A 348 33.60 -18.47 8.56
CA GLN A 348 32.99 -18.04 9.83
C GLN A 348 32.64 -16.55 9.86
N LYS A 349 33.33 -15.74 9.06
CA LYS A 349 33.13 -14.28 9.02
C LYS A 349 33.42 -13.77 7.61
N LEU A 350 32.52 -12.92 7.10
CA LEU A 350 32.72 -12.12 5.90
C LEU A 350 32.72 -10.65 6.27
N GLU A 351 33.74 -9.91 5.84
CA GLU A 351 33.84 -8.47 5.98
C GLU A 351 33.90 -7.84 4.59
N VAL A 352 32.93 -6.96 4.29
CA VAL A 352 32.88 -6.23 3.02
C VAL A 352 33.20 -4.76 3.30
N LYS A 353 34.34 -4.28 2.77
CA LYS A 353 34.77 -2.88 2.90
C LYS A 353 34.45 -2.15 1.61
N LEU A 354 33.66 -1.08 1.70
CA LEU A 354 33.31 -0.21 0.60
C LEU A 354 34.10 1.11 0.73
N GLN A 355 34.74 1.54 -0.33
CA GLN A 355 35.53 2.78 -0.38
C GLN A 355 35.25 3.57 -1.65
N GLY A 356 35.52 4.89 -1.63
CA GLY A 356 35.30 5.77 -2.78
C GLY A 356 33.82 6.13 -2.97
N GLU A 357 33.37 6.20 -4.22
CA GLU A 357 32.00 6.61 -4.58
C GLU A 357 30.91 5.70 -4.02
N PHE A 358 31.24 4.46 -3.67
CA PHE A 358 30.29 3.48 -3.12
C PHE A 358 29.78 3.83 -1.74
N VAL A 359 30.47 4.67 -0.98
CA VAL A 359 30.04 5.10 0.35
C VAL A 359 28.75 5.94 0.29
N GLN A 360 28.45 6.50 -0.88
CA GLN A 360 27.23 7.29 -1.11
C GLN A 360 26.00 6.43 -1.44
N HIS A 361 26.20 5.13 -1.70
CA HIS A 361 25.12 4.19 -2.03
C HIS A 361 24.83 3.24 -0.87
N PRO A 362 23.60 2.68 -0.79
CA PRO A 362 23.26 1.66 0.20
C PRO A 362 24.23 0.46 0.10
N SER A 363 24.91 0.11 1.20
CA SER A 363 25.89 -0.99 1.23
C SER A 363 25.25 -2.37 1.14
N GLN A 364 24.01 -2.52 1.59
CA GLN A 364 23.31 -3.82 1.68
C GLN A 364 23.24 -4.59 0.35
N PRO A 365 22.91 -4.01 -0.82
CA PRO A 365 22.87 -4.74 -2.07
C PRO A 365 24.21 -5.35 -2.47
N LEU A 366 25.31 -4.66 -2.22
CA LEU A 366 26.68 -5.15 -2.51
C LEU A 366 27.07 -6.29 -1.55
N ILE A 367 26.67 -6.20 -0.29
CA ILE A 367 26.87 -7.27 0.70
C ILE A 367 26.08 -8.53 0.28
N ILE A 368 24.81 -8.35 -0.11
CA ILE A 368 23.96 -9.45 -0.59
C ILE A 368 24.56 -10.11 -1.85
N ALA A 369 25.02 -9.31 -2.81
CA ALA A 369 25.66 -9.82 -4.01
C ALA A 369 26.95 -10.64 -3.68
N SER A 370 27.75 -10.16 -2.74
CA SER A 370 28.95 -10.87 -2.27
C SER A 370 28.57 -12.22 -1.62
N LEU A 371 27.54 -12.24 -0.76
CA LEU A 371 27.03 -13.46 -0.12
C LEU A 371 26.43 -14.43 -1.15
N LYS A 372 25.73 -13.93 -2.18
CA LYS A 372 25.21 -14.74 -3.27
C LYS A 372 26.34 -15.45 -4.02
N GLY A 373 27.42 -14.71 -4.35
CA GLY A 373 28.61 -15.29 -4.98
C GLY A 373 29.26 -16.38 -4.12
N LEU A 374 29.39 -16.12 -2.82
CA LEU A 374 29.93 -17.06 -1.82
C LEU A 374 29.17 -18.39 -1.78
N ASN A 375 27.85 -18.36 -1.81
CA ASN A 375 27.00 -19.53 -1.71
C ASN A 375 26.90 -20.31 -3.03
N LYS A 376 27.10 -19.65 -4.18
CA LYS A 376 26.95 -20.26 -5.52
C LYS A 376 27.88 -21.46 -5.75
N TYR A 377 29.09 -21.41 -5.23
CA TYR A 377 30.05 -22.54 -5.37
C TYR A 377 29.69 -23.71 -4.45
N LYS A 378 29.23 -23.43 -3.22
CA LYS A 378 28.87 -24.50 -2.27
C LYS A 378 27.59 -25.23 -2.65
N LEU A 379 26.62 -24.57 -3.25
CA LEU A 379 25.37 -25.17 -3.72
C LEU A 379 25.61 -26.12 -4.91
N ASN A 380 26.62 -25.87 -5.75
CA ASN A 380 26.96 -26.73 -6.87
C ASN A 380 27.69 -28.06 -6.50
N TYR A 381 28.12 -28.19 -5.23
CA TYR A 381 28.74 -29.39 -4.69
C TYR A 381 27.82 -30.27 -3.82
N LEU A 382 26.58 -29.83 -3.61
CA LEU A 382 25.56 -30.55 -2.82
C LEU A 382 24.47 -31.21 -3.72
N ASN A 383 24.65 -31.20 -5.04
CA ASN A 383 23.78 -31.89 -6.02
C ASN A 383 24.54 -33.05 -6.65
#